data_ac2a0b48bc203e04c888e06abc0fc832
#
_entry.id   ac2a0b48bc203e04c888e06abc0fc832
#
_cell.length_a   1.000
_cell.length_b   1.000
_cell.length_c   1.000
_cell.angle_alpha   90.00
_cell.angle_beta   90.00
_cell.angle_gamma   90.00
#
_symmetry.space_group_name_H-M   'P 1'
#
loop_
_entity.id
_entity.type
_entity.pdbx_description
1 polymer ?
#
loop_
_entity_poly.entity_id
_entity_poly.type
_entity_poly.pdbx_seq_one_letter_code
_entity_poly.pdbx_strand_id
1 'polypeptide(L)'
;FEPLKGAHKADVCVIGGGYTGLSAALHLAQAGRDVVLLEAQRVGFGASGRNGGQLGSGQRMDQDGLEALLGKDAAKKLWHMAEDAKDLVKGLIKQHNIDCHLKPGIAELGFGKKDVNELREYAHKLQDAYGYKDVEALDQEGAQALCPWTWFGWMRPLALSFFYWRTVCRPV
;
A
#
# COMPACT_ATOMS: atom_id res chain seq x y z
N PHE A 1 -2.43 25.10 -10.32
CA PHE A 1 -1.22 25.86 -10.66
C PHE A 1 -1.36 26.46 -12.05
N GLU A 2 -0.78 27.65 -12.26
CA GLU A 2 -0.72 28.29 -13.57
C GLU A 2 0.26 27.57 -14.50
N PRO A 3 0.00 27.53 -15.82
CA PRO A 3 0.95 26.99 -16.78
C PRO A 3 2.31 27.68 -16.70
N LEU A 4 3.39 26.92 -16.72
CA LEU A 4 4.73 27.45 -16.74
C LEU A 4 4.98 28.24 -18.05
N LYS A 5 5.46 29.49 -17.94
CA LYS A 5 5.75 30.33 -19.09
C LYS A 5 7.23 30.75 -19.10
N GLY A 6 7.81 30.78 -20.29
CA GLY A 6 9.20 31.20 -20.48
C GLY A 6 10.23 30.11 -20.16
N ALA A 7 11.49 30.52 -20.09
CA ALA A 7 12.61 29.64 -19.77
C ALA A 7 12.90 29.68 -18.28
N HIS A 8 13.05 28.53 -17.66
CA HIS A 8 13.38 28.36 -16.25
C HIS A 8 14.66 27.53 -16.10
N LYS A 9 15.44 27.84 -15.07
CA LYS A 9 16.60 27.06 -14.66
C LYS A 9 16.28 26.37 -13.35
N ALA A 10 16.68 25.12 -13.21
CA ALA A 10 16.64 24.34 -11.98
C ALA A 10 17.74 23.28 -12.01
N ASP A 11 18.13 22.76 -10.84
CA ASP A 11 19.07 21.63 -10.75
C ASP A 11 18.45 20.36 -11.31
N VAL A 12 17.16 20.15 -11.03
CA VAL A 12 16.43 18.95 -11.45
C VAL A 12 15.03 19.34 -11.96
N CYS A 13 14.68 18.81 -13.14
CA CYS A 13 13.34 18.88 -13.67
C CYS A 13 12.66 17.50 -13.57
N VAL A 14 11.57 17.41 -12.81
CA VAL A 14 10.76 16.20 -12.67
C VAL A 14 9.53 16.31 -13.57
N ILE A 15 9.31 15.34 -14.44
CA ILE A 15 8.17 15.31 -15.35
C ILE A 15 7.15 14.28 -14.86
N GLY A 16 5.97 14.75 -14.51
CA GLY A 16 4.84 13.98 -14.02
C GLY A 16 4.60 14.13 -12.52
N GLY A 17 3.39 14.54 -12.15
CA GLY A 17 2.93 14.76 -10.77
C GLY A 17 2.20 13.55 -10.16
N GLY A 18 2.64 12.32 -10.45
CA GLY A 18 2.21 11.09 -9.78
C GLY A 18 3.03 10.80 -8.52
N TYR A 19 2.81 9.66 -7.87
CA TYR A 19 3.53 9.27 -6.64
C TYR A 19 5.05 9.33 -6.81
N THR A 20 5.58 8.77 -7.88
CA THR A 20 7.02 8.74 -8.13
C THR A 20 7.61 10.14 -8.29
N GLY A 21 6.97 10.97 -9.13
CA GLY A 21 7.46 12.32 -9.38
C GLY A 21 7.37 13.22 -8.16
N LEU A 22 6.25 13.16 -7.43
CA LEU A 22 6.07 13.92 -6.19
C LEU A 22 7.08 13.48 -5.11
N SER A 23 7.29 12.19 -4.93
CA SER A 23 8.27 11.66 -3.98
C SER A 23 9.69 12.09 -4.35
N ALA A 24 10.07 11.97 -5.62
CA ALA A 24 11.38 12.41 -6.09
C ALA A 24 11.57 13.93 -5.88
N ALA A 25 10.61 14.73 -6.29
CA ALA A 25 10.68 16.18 -6.14
C ALA A 25 10.78 16.61 -4.68
N LEU A 26 9.97 16.00 -3.80
CA LEU A 26 9.98 16.29 -2.37
C LEU A 26 11.34 15.98 -1.74
N HIS A 27 11.88 14.79 -1.96
CA HIS A 27 13.14 14.37 -1.33
C HIS A 27 14.34 15.14 -1.90
N LEU A 28 14.33 15.47 -3.19
CA LEU A 28 15.38 16.32 -3.79
C LEU A 28 15.32 17.74 -3.22
N ALA A 29 14.13 18.32 -3.06
CA ALA A 29 13.97 19.65 -2.45
C ALA A 29 14.40 19.63 -0.98
N GLN A 30 14.05 18.59 -0.22
CA GLN A 30 14.52 18.42 1.16
C GLN A 30 16.06 18.26 1.25
N ALA A 31 16.70 17.72 0.20
CA ALA A 31 18.16 17.65 0.07
C ALA A 31 18.78 18.96 -0.42
N GLY A 32 18.02 20.05 -0.50
CA GLY A 32 18.50 21.40 -0.86
C GLY A 32 18.72 21.62 -2.35
N ARG A 33 18.13 20.78 -3.23
CA ARG A 33 18.17 20.98 -4.67
C ARG A 33 17.07 21.93 -5.12
N ASP A 34 17.39 22.76 -6.13
CA ASP A 34 16.38 23.55 -6.83
C ASP A 34 15.62 22.63 -7.79
N VAL A 35 14.32 22.40 -7.54
CA VAL A 35 13.52 21.39 -8.25
C VAL A 35 12.30 22.03 -8.90
N VAL A 36 12.11 21.77 -10.19
CA VAL A 36 10.88 22.07 -10.91
C VAL A 36 10.15 20.79 -11.23
N LEU A 37 8.88 20.67 -10.82
CA LEU A 37 7.99 19.59 -11.20
C LEU A 37 6.98 20.07 -12.22
N LEU A 38 6.89 19.39 -13.35
CA LEU A 38 5.97 19.66 -14.43
C LEU A 38 4.91 18.56 -14.52
N GLU A 39 3.64 18.97 -14.50
CA GLU A 39 2.50 18.06 -14.68
C GLU A 39 1.62 18.59 -15.82
N ALA A 40 1.27 17.73 -16.76
CA ALA A 40 0.51 18.13 -17.95
C ALA A 40 -0.97 18.44 -17.67
N GLN A 41 -1.52 17.88 -16.61
CA GLN A 41 -2.94 18.03 -16.24
C GLN A 41 -3.08 18.60 -14.82
N ARG A 42 -3.19 17.74 -13.83
CA ARG A 42 -3.23 18.06 -12.41
C ARG A 42 -2.48 16.99 -11.63
N VAL A 43 -1.98 17.35 -10.47
CA VAL A 43 -1.31 16.42 -9.57
C VAL A 43 -2.20 15.19 -9.32
N GLY A 44 -1.63 14.00 -9.48
CA GLY A 44 -2.36 12.74 -9.30
C GLY A 44 -3.38 12.41 -10.41
N PHE A 45 -3.38 13.09 -11.55
CA PHE A 45 -4.36 12.85 -12.63
C PHE A 45 -4.36 11.41 -13.15
N GLY A 46 -3.21 10.76 -13.22
CA GLY A 46 -3.06 9.38 -13.70
C GLY A 46 -3.48 8.33 -12.66
N ALA A 47 -2.79 7.19 -12.68
CA ALA A 47 -3.06 6.06 -11.79
C ALA A 47 -2.94 6.41 -10.30
N SER A 48 -2.09 7.38 -9.95
CA SER A 48 -1.88 7.81 -8.56
C SER A 48 -3.14 8.41 -7.90
N GLY A 49 -4.06 8.97 -8.67
CA GLY A 49 -5.34 9.46 -8.15
C GLY A 49 -6.55 8.59 -8.53
N ARG A 50 -6.32 7.41 -9.13
CA ARG A 50 -7.38 6.51 -9.64
C ARG A 50 -7.25 5.08 -9.10
N ASN A 51 -6.75 4.93 -7.90
CA ASN A 51 -6.60 3.65 -7.20
C ASN A 51 -7.52 3.59 -5.99
N GLY A 52 -7.58 2.43 -5.34
CA GLY A 52 -8.42 2.20 -4.16
C GLY A 52 -7.87 2.80 -2.86
N GLY A 53 -6.72 3.47 -2.89
CA GLY A 53 -6.10 4.10 -1.72
C GLY A 53 -5.53 3.11 -0.70
N GLN A 54 -5.32 1.85 -1.09
CA GLN A 54 -4.74 0.84 -0.19
C GLN A 54 -3.24 1.09 -0.03
N LEU A 55 -2.80 1.20 1.22
CA LEU A 55 -1.40 1.27 1.59
C LEU A 55 -1.03 -0.07 2.23
N GLY A 56 -0.71 -1.04 1.40
CA GLY A 56 -0.47 -2.43 1.79
C GLY A 56 1.00 -2.77 2.04
N SER A 57 1.27 -3.92 2.68
CA SER A 57 2.60 -4.51 2.83
C SER A 57 2.94 -5.45 1.66
N GLY A 58 4.21 -5.77 1.48
CA GLY A 58 4.65 -6.66 0.41
C GLY A 58 4.58 -6.04 -0.97
N GLN A 59 4.66 -6.88 -1.97
CA GLN A 59 4.62 -6.52 -3.38
C GLN A 59 3.30 -6.98 -4.01
N ARG A 60 3.11 -6.71 -5.30
CA ARG A 60 1.96 -7.20 -6.06
C ARG A 60 1.89 -8.72 -6.12
N MET A 61 3.04 -9.39 -6.19
CA MET A 61 3.19 -10.85 -6.10
C MET A 61 3.35 -11.21 -4.62
N ASP A 62 2.72 -12.31 -4.20
CA ASP A 62 2.89 -12.83 -2.86
C ASP A 62 4.32 -13.32 -2.60
N GLN A 63 4.65 -13.60 -1.35
CA GLN A 63 5.99 -13.99 -0.96
C GLN A 63 6.35 -15.41 -1.44
N ASP A 64 5.38 -16.30 -1.64
CA ASP A 64 5.61 -17.62 -2.21
C ASP A 64 6.08 -17.52 -3.67
N GLY A 65 5.40 -16.70 -4.45
CA GLY A 65 5.77 -16.41 -5.83
C GLY A 65 7.11 -15.69 -5.95
N LEU A 66 7.38 -14.72 -5.06
CA LEU A 66 8.66 -14.02 -5.04
C LEU A 66 9.81 -14.94 -4.63
N GLU A 67 9.62 -15.81 -3.64
CA GLU A 67 10.63 -16.79 -3.24
C GLU A 67 10.91 -17.79 -4.36
N ALA A 68 9.88 -18.24 -5.06
CA ALA A 68 10.04 -19.16 -6.20
C ALA A 68 10.79 -18.49 -7.37
N LEU A 69 10.55 -17.21 -7.62
CA LEU A 69 11.13 -16.49 -8.75
C LEU A 69 12.56 -16.01 -8.47
N LEU A 70 12.82 -15.48 -7.27
CA LEU A 70 14.03 -14.71 -6.94
C LEU A 70 14.86 -15.34 -5.81
N GLY A 71 14.34 -16.34 -5.14
CA GLY A 71 14.92 -16.92 -3.93
C GLY A 71 14.55 -16.13 -2.66
N LYS A 72 14.70 -16.81 -1.51
CA LYS A 72 14.24 -16.31 -0.20
C LYS A 72 14.89 -14.99 0.21
N ASP A 73 16.18 -14.81 -0.04
CA ASP A 73 16.91 -13.62 0.39
C ASP A 73 16.46 -12.37 -0.38
N ALA A 74 16.25 -12.50 -1.69
CA ALA A 74 15.74 -11.41 -2.51
C ALA A 74 14.28 -11.08 -2.16
N ALA A 75 13.44 -12.09 -1.95
CA ALA A 75 12.07 -11.92 -1.51
C ALA A 75 11.97 -11.19 -0.16
N LYS A 76 12.84 -11.52 0.81
CA LYS A 76 12.93 -10.79 2.09
C LYS A 76 13.35 -9.34 1.93
N LYS A 77 14.32 -9.05 1.08
CA LYS A 77 14.73 -7.67 0.80
C LYS A 77 13.58 -6.85 0.19
N LEU A 78 12.83 -7.44 -0.73
CA LEU A 78 11.65 -6.79 -1.32
C LEU A 78 10.55 -6.56 -0.29
N TRP A 79 10.35 -7.50 0.64
CA TRP A 79 9.42 -7.33 1.75
C TRP A 79 9.79 -6.11 2.61
N HIS A 80 11.02 -6.05 3.09
CA HIS A 80 11.50 -4.92 3.91
C HIS A 80 11.39 -3.59 3.16
N MET A 81 11.74 -3.56 1.88
CA MET A 81 11.58 -2.36 1.06
C MET A 81 10.12 -1.88 1.01
N ALA A 82 9.16 -2.80 0.93
CA ALA A 82 7.74 -2.46 0.93
C ALA A 82 7.28 -1.93 2.31
N GLU A 83 7.77 -2.54 3.39
CA GLU A 83 7.47 -2.05 4.75
C GLU A 83 8.07 -0.65 5.00
N ASP A 84 9.32 -0.44 4.60
CA ASP A 84 9.97 0.88 4.68
C ASP A 84 9.21 1.94 3.88
N ALA A 85 8.73 1.59 2.67
CA ALA A 85 7.92 2.48 1.85
C ALA A 85 6.57 2.82 2.50
N LYS A 86 5.93 1.84 3.13
CA LYS A 86 4.69 2.03 3.89
C LYS A 86 4.89 2.97 5.08
N ASP A 87 5.97 2.78 5.82
CA ASP A 87 6.30 3.61 6.98
C ASP A 87 6.71 5.02 6.57
N LEU A 88 7.41 5.17 5.44
CA LEU A 88 7.71 6.48 4.85
C LEU A 88 6.42 7.26 4.55
N VAL A 89 5.44 6.63 3.90
CA VAL A 89 4.15 7.28 3.59
C VAL A 89 3.42 7.69 4.87
N LYS A 90 3.35 6.81 5.87
CA LYS A 90 2.75 7.14 7.18
C LYS A 90 3.49 8.30 7.87
N GLY A 91 4.81 8.29 7.78
CA GLY A 91 5.68 9.36 8.28
C GLY A 91 5.36 10.71 7.63
N LEU A 92 5.25 10.77 6.31
CA LEU A 92 4.89 11.96 5.56
C LEU A 92 3.48 12.47 5.91
N ILE A 93 2.50 11.57 6.03
CA ILE A 93 1.13 11.92 6.45
C ILE A 93 1.16 12.59 7.83
N LYS A 94 1.89 12.02 8.78
CA LYS A 94 2.03 12.58 10.13
C LYS A 94 2.80 13.91 10.14
N GLN A 95 3.92 13.96 9.44
CA GLN A 95 4.81 15.14 9.39
C GLN A 95 4.10 16.37 8.81
N HIS A 96 3.29 16.16 7.78
CA HIS A 96 2.63 17.23 7.05
C HIS A 96 1.15 17.39 7.44
N ASN A 97 0.65 16.68 8.46
CA ASN A 97 -0.74 16.68 8.91
C ASN A 97 -1.73 16.48 7.74
N ILE A 98 -1.44 15.50 6.86
CA ILE A 98 -2.27 15.25 5.68
C ILE A 98 -3.58 14.60 6.12
N ASP A 99 -4.70 15.29 5.91
CA ASP A 99 -6.03 14.72 6.12
C ASP A 99 -6.43 13.85 4.93
N CYS A 100 -6.11 12.56 5.01
CA CYS A 100 -6.40 11.56 3.98
C CYS A 100 -7.33 10.46 4.51
N HIS A 101 -8.00 10.68 5.64
CA HIS A 101 -8.87 9.69 6.28
C HIS A 101 -8.21 8.32 6.44
N LEU A 102 -6.96 8.32 6.89
CA LEU A 102 -6.17 7.11 7.10
C LEU A 102 -6.87 6.16 8.09
N LYS A 103 -7.28 4.99 7.62
CA LYS A 103 -7.93 3.96 8.45
C LYS A 103 -7.08 2.70 8.52
N PRO A 104 -7.02 2.02 9.67
CA PRO A 104 -6.29 0.77 9.79
C PRO A 104 -7.06 -0.39 9.15
N GLY A 105 -6.33 -1.30 8.55
CA GLY A 105 -6.81 -2.63 8.18
C GLY A 105 -7.21 -2.80 6.72
N ILE A 106 -6.79 -3.93 6.16
CA ILE A 106 -7.31 -4.52 4.94
C ILE A 106 -7.69 -5.95 5.30
N ALA A 107 -8.83 -6.42 4.84
CA ALA A 107 -9.26 -7.79 5.03
C ALA A 107 -9.20 -8.56 3.71
N GLU A 108 -8.67 -9.76 3.76
CA GLU A 108 -8.73 -10.72 2.66
C GLU A 108 -9.66 -11.87 3.05
N LEU A 109 -10.59 -12.23 2.17
CA LEU A 109 -11.68 -13.16 2.46
C LEU A 109 -11.49 -14.46 1.70
N GLY A 110 -11.50 -15.60 2.40
CA GLY A 110 -11.56 -16.92 1.80
C GLY A 110 -13.00 -17.44 1.70
N PHE A 111 -13.42 -17.89 0.54
CA PHE A 111 -14.78 -18.36 0.30
C PHE A 111 -14.93 -19.88 0.40
N GLY A 112 -13.84 -20.62 0.50
CA GLY A 112 -13.82 -22.08 0.62
C GLY A 112 -12.80 -22.53 1.67
N LYS A 113 -12.93 -23.79 2.11
CA LYS A 113 -11.98 -24.36 3.08
C LYS A 113 -10.52 -24.30 2.60
N LYS A 114 -10.32 -24.48 1.29
CA LYS A 114 -8.99 -24.39 0.68
C LYS A 114 -8.43 -22.99 0.81
N ASP A 115 -9.17 -21.99 0.37
CA ASP A 115 -8.74 -20.57 0.42
C ASP A 115 -8.42 -20.14 1.86
N VAL A 116 -9.25 -20.56 2.81
CA VAL A 116 -9.05 -20.27 4.24
C VAL A 116 -7.77 -20.87 4.77
N ASN A 117 -7.48 -22.14 4.42
CA ASN A 117 -6.26 -22.77 4.85
C ASN A 117 -5.02 -22.11 4.23
N GLU A 118 -5.06 -21.81 2.93
CA GLU A 118 -3.99 -21.09 2.24
C GLU A 118 -3.73 -19.70 2.86
N LEU A 119 -4.77 -18.93 3.13
CA LEU A 119 -4.63 -17.63 3.79
C LEU A 119 -4.06 -17.74 5.21
N ARG A 120 -4.48 -18.77 5.97
CA ARG A 120 -3.96 -19.01 7.32
C ARG A 120 -2.50 -19.42 7.30
N GLU A 121 -2.12 -20.32 6.42
CA GLU A 121 -0.73 -20.74 6.23
C GLU A 121 0.15 -19.56 5.80
N TYR A 122 -0.36 -18.72 4.90
CA TYR A 122 0.34 -17.52 4.48
C TYR A 122 0.50 -16.50 5.60
N ALA A 123 -0.51 -16.29 6.44
CA ALA A 123 -0.41 -15.44 7.62
C ALA A 123 0.68 -15.93 8.59
N HIS A 124 0.70 -17.23 8.90
CA HIS A 124 1.77 -17.83 9.71
C HIS A 124 3.14 -17.67 9.07
N LYS A 125 3.26 -17.90 7.77
CA LYS A 125 4.51 -17.68 7.05
C LYS A 125 5.01 -16.24 7.20
N LEU A 126 4.13 -15.24 7.07
CA LEU A 126 4.50 -13.83 7.24
C LEU A 126 4.96 -13.55 8.67
N GLN A 127 4.31 -14.13 9.67
CA GLN A 127 4.71 -13.99 11.07
C GLN A 127 6.08 -14.62 11.33
N ASP A 128 6.26 -15.87 10.93
CA ASP A 128 7.42 -16.69 11.29
C ASP A 128 8.66 -16.37 10.45
N ALA A 129 8.49 -16.25 9.12
CA ALA A 129 9.60 -16.10 8.18
C ALA A 129 9.97 -14.64 7.90
N TYR A 130 9.01 -13.73 8.02
CA TYR A 130 9.16 -12.30 7.72
C TYR A 130 9.05 -11.41 8.95
N GLY A 131 8.73 -11.96 10.13
CA GLY A 131 8.58 -11.22 11.37
C GLY A 131 7.42 -10.22 11.37
N TYR A 132 6.45 -10.40 10.46
CA TYR A 132 5.33 -9.49 10.31
C TYR A 132 4.25 -9.75 11.36
N LYS A 133 4.15 -8.84 12.34
CA LYS A 133 3.25 -9.00 13.50
C LYS A 133 1.86 -8.41 13.28
N ASP A 134 1.70 -7.61 12.23
CA ASP A 134 0.44 -6.92 11.93
C ASP A 134 -0.46 -7.75 11.00
N VAL A 135 -0.38 -9.06 11.06
CA VAL A 135 -1.25 -10.01 10.35
C VAL A 135 -1.91 -10.95 11.35
N GLU A 136 -3.20 -11.19 11.19
CA GLU A 136 -3.97 -12.09 12.02
C GLU A 136 -4.89 -12.94 11.15
N ALA A 137 -4.90 -14.25 11.42
CA ALA A 137 -5.86 -15.17 10.82
C ALA A 137 -7.08 -15.27 11.74
N LEU A 138 -8.22 -14.76 11.30
CA LEU A 138 -9.47 -14.82 12.04
C LEU A 138 -10.31 -16.03 11.64
N ASP A 139 -11.10 -16.52 12.58
CA ASP A 139 -12.17 -17.45 12.31
C ASP A 139 -13.41 -16.74 11.73
N GLN A 140 -14.45 -17.51 11.49
CA GLN A 140 -15.68 -16.99 10.90
C GLN A 140 -16.36 -15.93 11.79
N GLU A 141 -16.31 -16.07 13.11
CA GLU A 141 -16.93 -15.16 14.07
C GLU A 141 -16.17 -13.83 14.12
N GLY A 142 -14.85 -13.86 14.25
CA GLY A 142 -14.00 -12.68 14.20
C GLY A 142 -14.13 -11.92 12.90
N ALA A 143 -14.25 -12.64 11.81
CA ALA A 143 -14.48 -12.05 10.50
C ALA A 143 -15.84 -11.37 10.34
N GLN A 144 -16.90 -12.00 10.85
CA GLN A 144 -18.24 -11.42 10.84
C GLN A 144 -18.33 -10.16 11.68
N ALA A 145 -17.59 -10.10 12.80
CA ALA A 145 -17.54 -8.92 13.65
C ALA A 145 -16.94 -7.70 12.93
N LEU A 146 -15.95 -7.93 12.06
CA LEU A 146 -15.30 -6.86 11.30
C LEU A 146 -16.03 -6.48 10.00
N CYS A 147 -16.68 -7.44 9.37
CA CYS A 147 -17.42 -7.23 8.13
C CYS A 147 -18.85 -7.81 8.25
N PRO A 148 -19.81 -7.03 8.80
CA PRO A 148 -21.18 -7.48 8.91
C PRO A 148 -21.79 -7.82 7.53
N TRP A 149 -22.33 -9.01 7.41
CA TRP A 149 -22.82 -9.65 6.17
C TRP A 149 -23.98 -8.98 5.46
N THR A 150 -24.52 -7.91 5.94
CA THR A 150 -25.65 -7.20 5.33
C THR A 150 -25.41 -6.76 3.88
N TRP A 151 -24.15 -6.80 3.41
CA TRP A 151 -23.77 -6.43 2.05
C TRP A 151 -23.69 -7.62 1.06
N PHE A 152 -23.64 -8.88 1.54
CA PHE A 152 -23.44 -10.07 0.70
C PHE A 152 -24.61 -11.05 0.80
N GLY A 153 -25.80 -10.64 0.40
CA GLY A 153 -27.07 -11.36 0.60
C GLY A 153 -27.17 -12.82 0.14
N TRP A 154 -26.18 -13.38 -0.56
CA TRP A 154 -26.22 -14.74 -1.13
C TRP A 154 -24.95 -15.58 -0.96
N MET A 155 -23.84 -15.03 -0.57
CA MET A 155 -22.61 -15.78 -0.33
C MET A 155 -22.29 -15.81 1.17
N ARG A 156 -22.37 -16.98 1.79
CA ARG A 156 -21.83 -17.23 3.14
C ARG A 156 -20.40 -17.71 2.99
N PRO A 157 -19.36 -16.94 3.30
CA PRO A 157 -18.02 -17.47 3.41
C PRO A 157 -17.95 -18.47 4.54
N LEU A 158 -17.24 -19.58 4.29
CA LEU A 158 -17.10 -20.66 5.27
C LEU A 158 -16.06 -20.35 6.35
N ALA A 159 -15.18 -19.42 6.11
CA ALA A 159 -14.25 -18.85 7.08
C ALA A 159 -13.48 -17.67 6.46
N LEU A 160 -12.81 -16.88 7.27
CA LEU A 160 -12.07 -15.70 6.90
C LEU A 160 -10.67 -15.78 7.47
N SER A 161 -9.66 -15.48 6.67
CA SER A 161 -8.36 -15.07 7.18
C SER A 161 -8.26 -13.57 6.99
N PHE A 162 -7.93 -12.86 8.05
CA PHE A 162 -7.71 -11.43 8.02
C PHE A 162 -6.22 -11.17 7.96
N PHE A 163 -5.79 -10.45 6.93
CA PHE A 163 -4.56 -9.71 7.01
C PHE A 163 -4.89 -8.36 7.66
N TYR A 164 -4.45 -8.16 8.88
CA TYR A 164 -4.56 -6.88 9.54
C TYR A 164 -3.53 -5.92 8.94
N TRP A 165 -3.88 -5.32 7.81
CA TRP A 165 -3.09 -4.29 7.20
C TRP A 165 -3.62 -2.94 7.66
N ARG A 166 -2.85 -2.27 8.45
CA ARG A 166 -3.24 -0.93 8.85
C ARG A 166 -3.02 0.01 7.68
N THR A 167 -4.10 0.42 7.04
CA THR A 167 -4.19 1.77 6.46
C THR A 167 -4.84 1.83 5.09
N VAL A 168 -6.01 2.43 5.01
CA VAL A 168 -6.65 2.86 3.75
C VAL A 168 -6.68 4.38 3.74
N CYS A 169 -6.02 5.02 2.77
CA CYS A 169 -6.27 6.41 2.42
C CYS A 169 -7.39 6.47 1.39
N ARG A 170 -8.49 7.15 1.67
CA ARG A 170 -9.48 7.48 0.64
C ARG A 170 -9.09 8.80 -0.02
N PRO A 171 -9.06 8.87 -1.35
CA PRO A 171 -8.98 10.18 -2.01
C PRO A 171 -10.27 10.96 -1.69
N VAL A 172 -10.10 12.24 -1.43
CA VAL A 172 -11.18 13.24 -1.31
C VAL A 172 -11.75 13.53 -2.68
#